data_17b59448066bfe3f4d06f3588c9e2879
#
_entry.id   17b59448066bfe3f4d06f3588c9e2879
#
_cell.length_a   1.000
_cell.length_b   1.000
_cell.length_c   1.000
_cell.angle_alpha   90.00
_cell.angle_beta   90.00
_cell.angle_gamma   90.00
#
_symmetry.space_group_name_H-M   'P 1'
#
loop_
_entity.id
_entity.type
_entity.pdbx_description
1 polymer ?
#
loop_
_entity_poly.entity_id
_entity_poly.type
_entity_poly.pdbx_seq_one_letter_code
_entity_poly.pdbx_strand_id
1 'polypeptide(L)'
;MIQTLPLPLAEQGGMLMYQVGATALAMVAAFGAVISLRLPFGELIRRQEEDFHGALLELFMFDVTPRQLTYVMFAGALVAGLLLFLLAVHSEVANWAQGLLFCVGMGLGYWVPRIVIFVLQRQRRQKLNDQLIDGLVTLANGMRAGLNLVQSMKLIEANGAPPISQEFGLMLREFEHGTSVDEVMRRASARIKLHHYRLLFAAMETARVRGGNLPETLDRLGESLREIMRLEEKVKSLTAQNRMSARMMGIMPLVVAVIYYFIEPDWVSALFNDQWGLILLAIALGLNVAGFLWIRKIVTFEI
;
A
#
# COMPACT_ATOMS: atom_id res chain seq x y z
N MET A 1 -61.55 -1.35 -0.44
CA MET A 1 -60.82 -0.50 -1.40
C MET A 1 -60.66 0.84 -0.72
N ILE A 2 -59.63 1.02 0.11
CA ILE A 2 -59.32 2.27 0.83
C ILE A 2 -58.12 2.91 0.10
N GLN A 3 -58.41 3.93 -0.71
CA GLN A 3 -57.39 4.75 -1.32
C GLN A 3 -56.68 5.57 -0.23
N THR A 4 -55.40 5.26 0.01
CA THR A 4 -54.54 6.11 0.81
C THR A 4 -54.21 7.37 -0.03
N LEU A 5 -54.81 8.50 0.33
CA LEU A 5 -54.49 9.79 -0.22
C LEU A 5 -52.98 10.07 0.01
N PRO A 6 -52.23 10.57 -0.98
CA PRO A 6 -50.86 11.01 -0.78
C PRO A 6 -50.89 12.26 0.15
N LEU A 7 -50.04 12.25 1.17
CA LEU A 7 -49.84 13.36 2.09
C LEU A 7 -49.43 14.63 1.29
N PRO A 8 -49.85 15.82 1.70
CA PRO A 8 -49.53 17.04 1.00
C PRO A 8 -48.01 17.30 0.98
N LEU A 9 -47.47 17.76 -0.17
CA LEU A 9 -46.05 17.97 -0.44
C LEU A 9 -45.32 18.79 0.63
N ALA A 10 -46.04 19.64 1.39
CA ALA A 10 -45.47 20.41 2.50
C ALA A 10 -45.11 19.54 3.74
N GLU A 11 -45.84 18.47 4.02
CA GLU A 11 -45.53 17.54 5.12
C GLU A 11 -44.37 16.61 4.75
N GLN A 12 -44.23 16.22 3.48
CA GLN A 12 -43.08 15.43 3.00
C GLN A 12 -41.77 16.18 3.10
N GLY A 13 -41.77 17.47 2.79
CA GLY A 13 -40.57 18.34 2.94
C GLY A 13 -40.18 18.54 4.41
N GLY A 14 -41.13 18.64 5.32
CA GLY A 14 -40.88 18.72 6.76
C GLY A 14 -40.29 17.44 7.36
N MET A 15 -40.84 16.26 6.97
CA MET A 15 -40.30 14.95 7.41
C MET A 15 -38.86 14.70 6.89
N LEU A 16 -38.57 15.02 5.64
CA LEU A 16 -37.24 14.93 5.07
C LEU A 16 -36.25 15.84 5.80
N MET A 17 -36.65 17.08 6.12
CA MET A 17 -35.81 18.01 6.88
C MET A 17 -35.55 17.54 8.32
N TYR A 18 -36.55 16.95 8.98
CA TYR A 18 -36.36 16.34 10.31
C TYR A 18 -35.47 15.11 10.27
N GLN A 19 -35.61 14.24 9.28
CA GLN A 19 -34.77 13.04 9.12
C GLN A 19 -33.33 13.42 8.81
N VAL A 20 -33.09 14.36 7.90
CA VAL A 20 -31.75 14.87 7.59
C VAL A 20 -31.15 15.59 8.79
N GLY A 21 -31.93 16.35 9.55
CA GLY A 21 -31.47 17.02 10.76
C GLY A 21 -31.12 16.04 11.88
N ALA A 22 -31.94 15.02 12.11
CA ALA A 22 -31.70 14.01 13.15
C ALA A 22 -30.49 13.12 12.81
N THR A 23 -30.30 12.73 11.56
CA THR A 23 -29.13 11.96 11.11
C THR A 23 -27.85 12.80 11.12
N ALA A 24 -27.91 14.08 10.75
CA ALA A 24 -26.79 15.00 10.88
C ALA A 24 -26.37 15.21 12.34
N LEU A 25 -27.36 15.33 13.25
CA LEU A 25 -27.11 15.48 14.70
C LEU A 25 -26.53 14.21 15.32
N ALA A 26 -27.02 13.02 14.91
CA ALA A 26 -26.47 11.73 15.32
C ALA A 26 -25.02 11.54 14.80
N MET A 27 -24.70 12.01 13.61
CA MET A 27 -23.34 12.00 13.06
C MET A 27 -22.40 12.95 13.80
N VAL A 28 -22.85 14.17 14.10
CA VAL A 28 -22.08 15.13 14.90
C VAL A 28 -21.85 14.59 16.31
N ALA A 29 -22.83 13.92 16.90
CA ALA A 29 -22.69 13.27 18.20
C ALA A 29 -21.75 12.06 18.15
N ALA A 30 -21.80 11.21 17.10
CA ALA A 30 -20.88 10.10 16.89
C ALA A 30 -19.45 10.60 16.64
N PHE A 31 -19.29 11.67 15.88
CA PHE A 31 -17.99 12.32 15.65
C PHE A 31 -17.45 12.99 16.92
N GLY A 32 -18.34 13.64 17.70
CA GLY A 32 -17.99 14.18 19.00
C GLY A 32 -17.59 13.10 20.01
N ALA A 33 -18.27 11.93 20.00
CA ALA A 33 -17.91 10.78 20.82
C ALA A 33 -16.54 10.18 20.42
N VAL A 34 -16.25 10.10 19.13
CA VAL A 34 -14.93 9.66 18.62
C VAL A 34 -13.83 10.66 19.00
N ILE A 35 -14.12 11.97 18.98
CA ILE A 35 -13.15 13.02 19.42
C ILE A 35 -13.01 13.05 20.96
N SER A 36 -14.06 12.75 21.72
CA SER A 36 -14.01 12.76 23.18
C SER A 36 -13.33 11.52 23.79
N LEU A 37 -13.16 10.45 23.04
CA LEU A 37 -12.29 9.32 23.38
C LEU A 37 -10.80 9.69 23.25
N ARG A 38 -10.39 10.81 23.88
CA ARG A 38 -9.05 11.41 23.76
C ARG A 38 -7.90 10.56 24.31
N LEU A 39 -8.12 9.49 25.02
CA LEU A 39 -7.09 8.78 25.78
C LEU A 39 -6.25 7.76 25.00
N PRO A 40 -6.74 7.01 23.98
CA PRO A 40 -5.86 6.17 23.17
C PRO A 40 -5.38 6.83 21.88
N PHE A 41 -6.02 7.94 21.43
CA PHE A 41 -5.71 8.56 20.14
C PHE A 41 -4.34 9.26 20.10
N GLY A 42 -3.89 9.84 21.21
CA GLY A 42 -2.59 10.52 21.26
C GLY A 42 -1.40 9.58 21.01
N GLU A 43 -1.44 8.36 21.56
CA GLU A 43 -0.38 7.36 21.32
C GLU A 43 -0.49 6.72 19.92
N LEU A 44 -1.70 6.50 19.41
CA LEU A 44 -1.93 6.02 18.06
C LEU A 44 -1.46 7.03 17.00
N ILE A 45 -1.76 8.31 17.21
CA ILE A 45 -1.29 9.40 16.34
C ILE A 45 0.23 9.49 16.39
N ARG A 46 0.84 9.39 17.57
CA ARG A 46 2.30 9.47 17.73
C ARG A 46 3.01 8.28 17.07
N ARG A 47 2.50 7.07 17.21
CA ARG A 47 3.04 5.90 16.52
C ARG A 47 2.88 6.02 15.00
N GLN A 48 1.77 6.54 14.53
CA GLN A 48 1.57 6.81 13.11
C GLN A 48 2.49 7.93 12.60
N GLU A 49 2.72 8.99 13.38
CA GLU A 49 3.66 10.06 13.01
C GLU A 49 5.09 9.52 12.89
N GLU A 50 5.52 8.60 13.77
CA GLU A 50 6.83 7.95 13.70
C GLU A 50 6.95 7.04 12.44
N ASP A 51 5.92 6.24 12.15
CA ASP A 51 5.87 5.40 10.94
C ASP A 51 5.90 6.24 9.66
N PHE A 52 5.13 7.33 9.61
CA PHE A 52 5.08 8.23 8.46
C PHE A 52 6.34 9.08 8.33
N HIS A 53 6.98 9.46 9.43
CA HIS A 53 8.25 10.17 9.38
C HIS A 53 9.32 9.32 8.68
N GLY A 54 9.43 8.04 9.05
CA GLY A 54 10.29 7.09 8.36
C GLY A 54 9.94 6.92 6.87
N ALA A 55 8.64 6.86 6.54
CA ALA A 55 8.15 6.72 5.18
C ALA A 55 8.43 7.94 4.30
N LEU A 56 8.25 9.14 4.84
CA LEU A 56 8.51 10.40 4.13
C LEU A 56 9.99 10.64 3.91
N LEU A 57 10.84 10.32 4.89
CA LEU A 57 12.28 10.36 4.74
C LEU A 57 12.76 9.40 3.63
N GLU A 58 12.20 8.20 3.55
CA GLU A 58 12.49 7.24 2.49
C GLU A 58 12.07 7.75 1.10
N LEU A 59 10.98 8.52 1.02
CA LEU A 59 10.49 9.11 -0.24
C LEU A 59 11.20 10.43 -0.63
N PHE A 60 12.10 10.96 0.22
CA PHE A 60 12.72 12.29 0.03
C PHE A 60 11.69 13.42 -0.08
N MET A 61 10.53 13.25 0.52
CA MET A 61 9.48 14.27 0.61
C MET A 61 9.70 15.13 1.87
N PHE A 62 10.75 15.94 1.88
CA PHE A 62 11.12 16.78 3.03
C PHE A 62 10.13 17.93 3.29
N ASP A 63 9.36 18.32 2.27
CA ASP A 63 8.40 19.42 2.36
C ASP A 63 7.07 19.03 3.02
N VAL A 64 6.79 17.72 3.16
CA VAL A 64 5.54 17.23 3.77
C VAL A 64 5.78 16.85 5.21
N THR A 65 5.15 17.57 6.14
CA THR A 65 5.24 17.20 7.56
C THR A 65 4.32 16.02 7.87
N PRO A 66 4.70 15.10 8.77
CA PRO A 66 3.86 13.98 9.18
C PRO A 66 2.46 14.41 9.65
N ARG A 67 2.37 15.59 10.28
CA ARG A 67 1.09 16.18 10.73
C ARG A 67 0.17 16.53 9.57
N GLN A 68 0.70 17.10 8.48
CA GLN A 68 -0.10 17.41 7.28
C GLN A 68 -0.70 16.14 6.70
N LEU A 69 0.05 15.04 6.67
CA LEU A 69 -0.43 13.76 6.20
C LEU A 69 -1.57 13.22 7.07
N THR A 70 -1.44 13.32 8.38
CA THR A 70 -2.50 12.94 9.32
C THR A 70 -3.78 13.76 9.09
N TYR A 71 -3.65 15.08 8.88
CA TYR A 71 -4.81 15.91 8.53
C TYR A 71 -5.45 15.53 7.19
N VAL A 72 -4.65 15.20 6.17
CA VAL A 72 -5.14 14.72 4.87
C VAL A 72 -5.89 13.40 5.02
N MET A 73 -5.44 12.49 5.89
CA MET A 73 -6.14 11.23 6.17
C MET A 73 -7.50 11.46 6.83
N PHE A 74 -7.57 12.32 7.85
CA PHE A 74 -8.84 12.64 8.52
C PHE A 74 -9.80 13.42 7.60
N ALA A 75 -9.28 14.39 6.85
CA ALA A 75 -10.07 15.14 5.87
C ALA A 75 -10.60 14.22 4.76
N GLY A 76 -9.76 13.33 4.23
CA GLY A 76 -10.14 12.34 3.23
C GLY A 76 -11.20 11.36 3.74
N ALA A 77 -11.07 10.89 4.99
CA ALA A 77 -12.08 10.05 5.64
C ALA A 77 -13.43 10.77 5.77
N LEU A 78 -13.41 12.03 6.20
CA LEU A 78 -14.62 12.83 6.37
C LEU A 78 -15.29 13.12 5.02
N VAL A 79 -14.51 13.50 4.01
CA VAL A 79 -15.03 13.79 2.65
C VAL A 79 -15.62 12.53 2.02
N ALA A 80 -14.93 11.38 2.10
CA ALA A 80 -15.42 10.12 1.54
C ALA A 80 -16.69 9.63 2.27
N GLY A 81 -16.73 9.75 3.60
CA GLY A 81 -17.91 9.44 4.39
C GLY A 81 -19.12 10.31 4.03
N LEU A 82 -18.91 11.62 3.93
CA LEU A 82 -19.96 12.58 3.56
C LEU A 82 -20.47 12.34 2.12
N LEU A 83 -19.58 12.03 1.18
CA LEU A 83 -19.93 11.73 -0.21
C LEU A 83 -20.83 10.50 -0.30
N LEU A 84 -20.45 9.38 0.35
CA LEU A 84 -21.26 8.17 0.36
C LEU A 84 -22.59 8.38 1.10
N PHE A 85 -22.62 9.20 2.15
CA PHE A 85 -23.84 9.55 2.83
C PHE A 85 -24.79 10.36 1.94
N LEU A 86 -24.31 11.40 1.24
CA LEU A 86 -25.13 12.19 0.32
C LEU A 86 -25.69 11.34 -0.82
N LEU A 87 -24.88 10.42 -1.37
CA LEU A 87 -25.33 9.46 -2.38
C LEU A 87 -26.43 8.52 -1.82
N ALA A 88 -26.30 8.05 -0.58
CA ALA A 88 -27.28 7.20 0.07
C ALA A 88 -28.59 7.92 0.38
N VAL A 89 -28.54 9.18 0.76
CA VAL A 89 -29.72 10.03 0.96
C VAL A 89 -30.45 10.26 -0.37
N HIS A 90 -29.70 10.50 -1.44
CA HIS A 90 -30.29 10.71 -2.77
C HIS A 90 -30.95 9.44 -3.34
N SER A 91 -30.46 8.26 -3.00
CA SER A 91 -30.99 6.98 -3.44
C SER A 91 -32.10 6.39 -2.56
N GLU A 92 -32.66 7.17 -1.63
CA GLU A 92 -33.76 6.80 -0.74
C GLU A 92 -33.54 5.49 0.05
N VAL A 93 -32.29 5.14 0.33
CA VAL A 93 -31.91 3.93 1.08
C VAL A 93 -32.34 4.07 2.54
N ALA A 94 -32.67 2.97 3.19
CA ALA A 94 -33.09 2.94 4.59
C ALA A 94 -32.07 3.65 5.52
N ASN A 95 -32.57 4.38 6.54
CA ASN A 95 -31.75 5.23 7.41
C ASN A 95 -30.58 4.51 8.08
N TRP A 96 -30.74 3.23 8.47
CA TRP A 96 -29.65 2.44 9.04
C TRP A 96 -28.54 2.16 8.02
N ALA A 97 -28.87 1.97 6.74
CA ALA A 97 -27.90 1.73 5.68
C ALA A 97 -27.14 3.00 5.29
N GLN A 98 -27.75 4.19 5.42
CA GLN A 98 -27.08 5.49 5.25
C GLN A 98 -25.96 5.66 6.28
N GLY A 99 -26.20 5.31 7.55
CA GLY A 99 -25.19 5.32 8.60
C GLY A 99 -24.06 4.32 8.34
N LEU A 100 -24.39 3.12 7.85
CA LEU A 100 -23.42 2.09 7.51
C LEU A 100 -22.53 2.55 6.35
N LEU A 101 -23.10 3.13 5.28
CA LEU A 101 -22.37 3.66 4.14
C LEU A 101 -21.45 4.82 4.55
N PHE A 102 -21.89 5.67 5.49
CA PHE A 102 -21.01 6.71 6.05
C PHE A 102 -19.79 6.13 6.75
N CYS A 103 -19.97 5.11 7.61
CA CYS A 103 -18.87 4.43 8.30
C CYS A 103 -17.91 3.74 7.31
N VAL A 104 -18.45 3.09 6.28
CA VAL A 104 -17.65 2.48 5.22
C VAL A 104 -16.85 3.54 4.46
N GLY A 105 -17.46 4.66 4.11
CA GLY A 105 -16.80 5.78 3.46
C GLY A 105 -15.66 6.36 4.29
N MET A 106 -15.90 6.56 5.59
CA MET A 106 -14.84 6.99 6.51
C MET A 106 -13.67 5.99 6.56
N GLY A 107 -13.97 4.70 6.66
CA GLY A 107 -12.95 3.65 6.64
C GLY A 107 -12.13 3.68 5.36
N LEU A 108 -12.77 3.72 4.20
CA LEU A 108 -12.10 3.78 2.90
C LEU A 108 -11.25 5.05 2.76
N GLY A 109 -11.79 6.23 3.09
CA GLY A 109 -11.06 7.50 3.01
C GLY A 109 -9.84 7.56 3.92
N TYR A 110 -9.89 6.91 5.09
CA TYR A 110 -8.75 6.79 6.00
C TYR A 110 -7.62 5.89 5.43
N TRP A 111 -7.98 4.81 4.73
CA TRP A 111 -7.01 3.84 4.21
C TRP A 111 -6.33 4.29 2.91
N VAL A 112 -7.00 5.12 2.09
CA VAL A 112 -6.49 5.54 0.78
C VAL A 112 -5.11 6.20 0.85
N PRO A 113 -4.84 7.23 1.68
CA PRO A 113 -3.52 7.86 1.74
C PRO A 113 -2.42 6.90 2.18
N ARG A 114 -2.73 5.97 3.09
CA ARG A 114 -1.78 4.94 3.54
C ARG A 114 -1.39 3.98 2.42
N ILE A 115 -2.37 3.56 1.62
CA ILE A 115 -2.14 2.69 0.46
C ILE A 115 -1.29 3.44 -0.58
N VAL A 116 -1.58 4.72 -0.84
CA VAL A 116 -0.82 5.55 -1.79
C VAL A 116 0.66 5.63 -1.38
N ILE A 117 0.95 5.94 -0.12
CA ILE A 117 2.33 6.00 0.39
C ILE A 117 3.02 4.65 0.25
N PHE A 118 2.36 3.56 0.64
CA PHE A 118 2.89 2.21 0.50
C PHE A 118 3.23 1.86 -0.96
N VAL A 119 2.35 2.24 -1.91
CA VAL A 119 2.59 2.04 -3.35
C VAL A 119 3.78 2.86 -3.83
N LEU A 120 3.87 4.14 -3.43
CA LEU A 120 4.98 5.03 -3.80
C LEU A 120 6.32 4.51 -3.26
N GLN A 121 6.37 4.07 -2.00
CA GLN A 121 7.57 3.45 -1.43
C GLN A 121 7.98 2.18 -2.19
N ARG A 122 7.01 1.33 -2.50
CA ARG A 122 7.27 0.11 -3.26
C ARG A 122 7.81 0.41 -4.65
N GLN A 123 7.24 1.39 -5.34
CA GLN A 123 7.73 1.83 -6.65
C GLN A 123 9.14 2.41 -6.57
N ARG A 124 9.42 3.24 -5.54
CA ARG A 124 10.77 3.79 -5.32
C ARG A 124 11.79 2.69 -5.06
N ARG A 125 11.48 1.74 -4.18
CA ARG A 125 12.36 0.60 -3.88
C ARG A 125 12.60 -0.27 -5.10
N GLN A 126 11.59 -0.51 -5.92
CA GLN A 126 11.74 -1.25 -7.16
C GLN A 126 12.67 -0.51 -8.13
N LYS A 127 12.47 0.80 -8.35
CA LYS A 127 13.36 1.61 -9.19
C LYS A 127 14.79 1.61 -8.67
N LEU A 128 15.01 1.73 -7.35
CA LEU A 128 16.34 1.61 -6.76
C LEU A 128 17.00 0.26 -7.06
N ASN A 129 16.22 -0.82 -6.95
CA ASN A 129 16.71 -2.16 -7.25
C ASN A 129 17.09 -2.31 -8.73
N ASP A 130 16.25 -1.81 -9.63
CA ASP A 130 16.49 -1.86 -11.09
C ASP A 130 17.73 -1.04 -11.50
N GLN A 131 17.98 0.10 -10.81
CA GLN A 131 19.14 0.98 -11.07
C GLN A 131 20.43 0.51 -10.42
N LEU A 132 20.39 -0.49 -9.55
CA LEU A 132 21.55 -0.94 -8.78
C LEU A 132 22.71 -1.40 -9.68
N ILE A 133 22.39 -2.18 -10.71
CA ILE A 133 23.41 -2.74 -11.62
C ILE A 133 24.15 -1.63 -12.38
N ASP A 134 23.42 -0.64 -12.87
CA ASP A 134 24.01 0.50 -13.58
C ASP A 134 24.87 1.36 -12.64
N GLY A 135 24.41 1.51 -11.39
CA GLY A 135 25.21 2.15 -10.34
C GLY A 135 26.52 1.40 -10.05
N LEU A 136 26.47 0.07 -9.94
CA LEU A 136 27.65 -0.77 -9.77
C LEU A 136 28.65 -0.64 -10.92
N VAL A 137 28.17 -0.69 -12.14
CA VAL A 137 29.00 -0.50 -13.36
C VAL A 137 29.65 0.89 -13.35
N THR A 138 28.90 1.92 -12.97
CA THR A 138 29.42 3.30 -12.88
C THR A 138 30.52 3.39 -11.82
N LEU A 139 30.33 2.80 -10.63
CA LEU A 139 31.35 2.74 -9.58
C LEU A 139 32.63 2.01 -10.06
N ALA A 140 32.45 0.81 -10.62
CA ALA A 140 33.57 0.00 -11.10
C ALA A 140 34.36 0.73 -12.20
N ASN A 141 33.68 1.36 -13.16
CA ASN A 141 34.32 2.14 -14.25
C ASN A 141 35.05 3.37 -13.72
N GLY A 142 34.45 4.13 -12.79
CA GLY A 142 35.11 5.26 -12.16
C GLY A 142 36.39 4.86 -11.45
N MET A 143 36.33 3.78 -10.66
CA MET A 143 37.51 3.29 -9.94
C MET A 143 38.57 2.69 -10.87
N ARG A 144 38.19 2.05 -11.97
CA ARG A 144 39.16 1.61 -13.02
C ARG A 144 39.81 2.78 -13.72
N ALA A 145 39.16 3.91 -13.85
CA ALA A 145 39.72 5.16 -14.35
C ALA A 145 40.65 5.85 -13.33
N GLY A 146 40.88 5.26 -12.15
CA GLY A 146 41.75 5.81 -11.10
C GLY A 146 41.08 6.73 -10.11
N LEU A 147 39.75 6.89 -10.18
CA LEU A 147 38.98 7.66 -9.19
C LEU A 147 38.88 6.86 -7.89
N ASN A 148 38.92 7.58 -6.77
CA ASN A 148 38.60 6.95 -5.48
C ASN A 148 37.10 6.67 -5.35
N LEU A 149 36.70 5.89 -4.32
CA LEU A 149 35.32 5.49 -4.10
C LEU A 149 34.35 6.69 -4.01
N VAL A 150 34.72 7.73 -3.26
CA VAL A 150 33.89 8.93 -3.10
C VAL A 150 33.72 9.68 -4.43
N GLN A 151 34.78 9.80 -5.22
CA GLN A 151 34.72 10.40 -6.56
C GLN A 151 33.86 9.58 -7.50
N SER A 152 33.92 8.25 -7.43
CA SER A 152 33.07 7.36 -8.22
C SER A 152 31.58 7.45 -7.80
N MET A 153 31.29 7.65 -6.51
CA MET A 153 29.93 7.92 -6.02
C MET A 153 29.38 9.26 -6.56
N LYS A 154 30.23 10.29 -6.74
CA LYS A 154 29.84 11.56 -7.37
C LYS A 154 29.40 11.38 -8.83
N LEU A 155 29.94 10.40 -9.55
CA LEU A 155 29.47 10.09 -10.90
C LEU A 155 28.03 9.57 -10.90
N ILE A 156 27.63 8.78 -9.90
CA ILE A 156 26.25 8.31 -9.77
C ILE A 156 25.32 9.45 -9.40
N GLU A 157 25.73 10.35 -8.49
CA GLU A 157 24.95 11.53 -8.14
C GLU A 157 24.70 12.42 -9.37
N ALA A 158 25.74 12.67 -10.17
CA ALA A 158 25.68 13.56 -11.32
C ALA A 158 24.94 12.99 -12.52
N ASN A 159 25.13 11.69 -12.82
CA ASN A 159 24.63 11.06 -14.05
C ASN A 159 23.47 10.08 -13.82
N GLY A 160 23.23 9.68 -12.57
CA GLY A 160 22.17 8.73 -12.24
C GLY A 160 20.77 9.37 -12.29
N ALA A 161 19.78 8.60 -12.71
CA ALA A 161 18.40 9.03 -12.61
C ALA A 161 17.86 8.88 -11.17
N PRO A 162 16.92 9.73 -10.70
CA PRO A 162 16.26 9.49 -9.42
C PRO A 162 15.54 8.12 -9.41
N PRO A 163 15.59 7.36 -8.33
CA PRO A 163 16.02 7.69 -6.96
C PRO A 163 17.49 7.42 -6.61
N ILE A 164 18.28 6.70 -7.43
CA ILE A 164 19.66 6.34 -7.06
C ILE A 164 20.58 7.56 -6.86
N SER A 165 20.48 8.58 -7.73
CA SER A 165 21.23 9.83 -7.60
C SER A 165 20.95 10.55 -6.27
N GLN A 166 19.70 10.51 -5.80
CA GLN A 166 19.30 11.11 -4.53
C GLN A 166 19.94 10.40 -3.33
N GLU A 167 19.97 9.07 -3.35
CA GLU A 167 20.57 8.27 -2.27
C GLU A 167 22.09 8.49 -2.21
N PHE A 168 22.78 8.43 -3.36
CA PHE A 168 24.21 8.68 -3.40
C PHE A 168 24.54 10.14 -3.08
N GLY A 169 23.73 11.09 -3.52
CA GLY A 169 23.88 12.50 -3.13
C GLY A 169 23.71 12.72 -1.62
N LEU A 170 22.78 12.01 -0.96
CA LEU A 170 22.68 12.05 0.50
C LEU A 170 23.92 11.45 1.18
N MET A 171 24.39 10.31 0.69
CA MET A 171 25.63 9.69 1.18
C MET A 171 26.83 10.61 1.08
N LEU A 172 26.96 11.33 -0.03
CA LEU A 172 28.05 12.30 -0.24
C LEU A 172 27.95 13.50 0.71
N ARG A 173 26.75 14.03 0.93
CA ARG A 173 26.54 15.10 1.92
C ARG A 173 26.88 14.64 3.34
N GLU A 174 26.46 13.44 3.75
CA GLU A 174 26.84 12.87 5.05
C GLU A 174 28.36 12.77 5.19
N PHE A 175 29.06 12.35 4.14
CA PHE A 175 30.53 12.29 4.09
C PHE A 175 31.17 13.67 4.19
N GLU A 176 30.67 14.67 3.46
CA GLU A 176 31.15 16.05 3.49
C GLU A 176 30.97 16.71 4.88
N HIS A 177 29.99 16.25 5.65
CA HIS A 177 29.80 16.66 7.04
C HIS A 177 30.69 15.87 8.04
N GLY A 178 31.67 15.10 7.56
CA GLY A 178 32.66 14.44 8.41
C GLY A 178 32.31 13.02 8.84
N THR A 179 31.25 12.43 8.33
CA THR A 179 30.93 11.02 8.61
C THR A 179 31.86 10.12 7.78
N SER A 180 32.41 9.06 8.39
CA SER A 180 33.27 8.12 7.66
C SER A 180 32.47 7.39 6.56
N VAL A 181 33.17 7.01 5.47
CA VAL A 181 32.54 6.30 4.33
C VAL A 181 31.85 5.01 4.79
N ASP A 182 32.44 4.29 5.72
CA ASP A 182 31.86 3.02 6.23
C ASP A 182 30.56 3.29 7.01
N GLU A 183 30.54 4.34 7.82
CA GLU A 183 29.32 4.75 8.55
C GLU A 183 28.24 5.25 7.59
N VAL A 184 28.60 6.00 6.55
CA VAL A 184 27.68 6.46 5.50
C VAL A 184 27.04 5.26 4.79
N MET A 185 27.85 4.26 4.39
CA MET A 185 27.33 3.03 3.76
C MET A 185 26.41 2.25 4.70
N ARG A 186 26.73 2.16 5.98
CA ARG A 186 25.90 1.49 6.98
C ARG A 186 24.57 2.19 7.17
N ARG A 187 24.54 3.53 7.26
CA ARG A 187 23.33 4.35 7.35
C ARG A 187 22.47 4.22 6.08
N ALA A 188 23.09 4.28 4.90
CA ALA A 188 22.42 4.06 3.62
C ALA A 188 21.79 2.67 3.55
N SER A 189 22.49 1.62 3.97
CA SER A 189 21.97 0.25 4.05
C SER A 189 20.74 0.14 4.95
N ALA A 190 20.75 0.79 6.12
CA ALA A 190 19.64 0.81 7.07
C ALA A 190 18.42 1.60 6.53
N ARG A 191 18.65 2.65 5.74
CA ARG A 191 17.62 3.51 5.14
C ARG A 191 16.97 2.86 3.94
N ILE A 192 17.75 2.35 2.98
CA ILE A 192 17.28 1.78 1.72
C ILE A 192 16.51 0.47 1.95
N LYS A 193 16.90 -0.33 2.94
CA LYS A 193 16.24 -1.59 3.34
C LYS A 193 16.09 -2.64 2.21
N LEU A 194 16.91 -2.57 1.16
CA LEU A 194 16.96 -3.53 0.08
C LEU A 194 18.09 -4.53 0.30
N HIS A 195 17.80 -5.81 0.11
CA HIS A 195 18.78 -6.89 0.32
C HIS A 195 20.02 -6.73 -0.55
N HIS A 196 19.85 -6.39 -1.82
CA HIS A 196 20.94 -6.22 -2.77
C HIS A 196 21.87 -5.04 -2.42
N TYR A 197 21.32 -3.92 -1.94
CA TYR A 197 22.13 -2.78 -1.45
C TYR A 197 22.90 -3.12 -0.19
N ARG A 198 22.33 -3.91 0.70
CA ARG A 198 23.02 -4.40 1.91
C ARG A 198 24.20 -5.27 1.55
N LEU A 199 24.02 -6.17 0.56
CA LEU A 199 25.08 -7.00 0.04
C LEU A 199 26.20 -6.16 -0.61
N LEU A 200 25.84 -5.17 -1.42
CA LEU A 200 26.77 -4.22 -2.05
C LEU A 200 27.63 -3.53 -1.00
N PHE A 201 27.01 -2.87 -0.02
CA PHE A 201 27.75 -2.09 0.96
C PHE A 201 28.64 -2.95 1.86
N ALA A 202 28.18 -4.14 2.25
CA ALA A 202 28.98 -5.11 3.00
C ALA A 202 30.20 -5.62 2.19
N ALA A 203 30.02 -5.88 0.90
CA ALA A 203 31.13 -6.28 0.03
C ALA A 203 32.17 -5.16 -0.15
N MET A 204 31.70 -3.91 -0.33
CA MET A 204 32.57 -2.74 -0.44
C MET A 204 33.35 -2.48 0.84
N GLU A 205 32.70 -2.55 2.01
CA GLU A 205 33.34 -2.40 3.32
C GLU A 205 34.41 -3.48 3.51
N THR A 206 34.07 -4.74 3.23
CA THR A 206 35.01 -5.89 3.36
C THR A 206 36.20 -5.73 2.43
N ALA A 207 36.01 -5.39 1.16
CA ALA A 207 37.08 -5.19 0.18
C ALA A 207 37.99 -4.03 0.57
N ARG A 208 37.44 -2.95 1.11
CA ARG A 208 38.19 -1.78 1.57
C ARG A 208 39.08 -2.08 2.78
N VAL A 209 38.53 -2.79 3.78
CA VAL A 209 39.26 -3.16 5.00
C VAL A 209 40.40 -4.15 4.70
N ARG A 210 40.16 -5.08 3.78
CA ARG A 210 41.15 -6.11 3.41
C ARG A 210 42.17 -5.63 2.35
N GLY A 211 42.08 -4.40 1.84
CA GLY A 211 42.94 -3.89 0.77
C GLY A 211 42.74 -4.61 -0.55
N GLY A 212 41.55 -5.14 -0.81
CA GLY A 212 41.21 -5.86 -2.04
C GLY A 212 41.01 -4.94 -3.24
N ASN A 213 41.03 -5.54 -4.45
CA ASN A 213 40.73 -4.82 -5.70
C ASN A 213 39.22 -4.52 -5.74
N LEU A 214 38.83 -3.31 -5.30
CA LEU A 214 37.43 -2.86 -5.27
C LEU A 214 36.75 -2.91 -6.65
N PRO A 215 37.33 -2.43 -7.76
CA PRO A 215 36.75 -2.56 -9.09
C PRO A 215 36.37 -4.01 -9.44
N GLU A 216 37.30 -4.93 -9.25
CA GLU A 216 37.07 -6.36 -9.53
C GLU A 216 35.99 -6.94 -8.64
N THR A 217 35.96 -6.58 -7.35
CA THR A 217 34.91 -6.99 -6.41
C THR A 217 33.54 -6.51 -6.85
N LEU A 218 33.44 -5.25 -7.31
CA LEU A 218 32.20 -4.66 -7.82
C LEU A 218 31.71 -5.34 -9.10
N ASP A 219 32.63 -5.69 -10.02
CA ASP A 219 32.30 -6.41 -11.25
C ASP A 219 31.71 -7.79 -10.94
N ARG A 220 32.41 -8.59 -10.10
CA ARG A 220 31.96 -9.92 -9.69
C ARG A 220 30.61 -9.84 -8.97
N LEU A 221 30.44 -8.85 -8.10
CA LEU A 221 29.15 -8.62 -7.43
C LEU A 221 28.06 -8.26 -8.44
N GLY A 222 28.38 -7.39 -9.42
CA GLY A 222 27.45 -7.01 -10.48
C GLY A 222 26.98 -8.21 -11.32
N GLU A 223 27.89 -9.12 -11.66
CA GLU A 223 27.57 -10.36 -12.37
C GLU A 223 26.66 -11.28 -11.53
N SER A 224 27.01 -11.48 -10.26
CA SER A 224 26.24 -12.30 -9.34
C SER A 224 24.83 -11.71 -9.13
N LEU A 225 24.71 -10.39 -8.97
CA LEU A 225 23.43 -9.72 -8.81
C LEU A 225 22.56 -9.79 -10.08
N ARG A 226 23.16 -9.66 -11.27
CA ARG A 226 22.43 -9.83 -12.53
C ARG A 226 21.84 -11.24 -12.63
N GLU A 227 22.62 -12.25 -12.26
CA GLU A 227 22.13 -13.65 -12.29
C GLU A 227 21.00 -13.88 -11.29
N ILE A 228 21.14 -13.38 -10.06
CA ILE A 228 20.09 -13.47 -9.02
C ILE A 228 18.82 -12.78 -9.53
N MET A 229 18.91 -11.54 -10.02
CA MET A 229 17.74 -10.78 -10.49
C MET A 229 17.07 -11.48 -11.69
N ARG A 230 17.86 -12.06 -12.61
CA ARG A 230 17.34 -12.85 -13.73
C ARG A 230 16.59 -14.10 -13.25
N LEU A 231 17.12 -14.78 -12.23
CA LEU A 231 16.46 -15.95 -11.63
C LEU A 231 15.18 -15.55 -10.90
N GLU A 232 15.18 -14.45 -10.15
CA GLU A 232 13.98 -13.91 -9.50
C GLU A 232 12.89 -13.55 -10.52
N GLU A 233 13.25 -12.91 -11.64
CA GLU A 233 12.30 -12.62 -12.74
C GLU A 233 11.74 -13.88 -13.36
N LYS A 234 12.57 -14.90 -13.58
CA LYS A 234 12.13 -16.18 -14.12
C LYS A 234 11.16 -16.88 -13.17
N VAL A 235 11.47 -16.93 -11.89
CA VAL A 235 10.56 -17.46 -10.85
C VAL A 235 9.26 -16.68 -10.81
N LYS A 236 9.33 -15.34 -10.84
CA LYS A 236 8.16 -14.47 -10.89
C LYS A 236 7.28 -14.73 -12.11
N SER A 237 7.89 -14.93 -13.28
CA SER A 237 7.19 -15.27 -14.53
C SER A 237 6.51 -16.64 -14.44
N LEU A 238 7.22 -17.68 -13.97
CA LEU A 238 6.68 -19.03 -13.83
C LEU A 238 5.53 -19.08 -12.82
N THR A 239 5.66 -18.34 -11.71
CA THR A 239 4.61 -18.29 -10.68
C THR A 239 3.44 -17.39 -11.04
N ALA A 240 3.59 -16.46 -12.00
CA ALA A 240 2.52 -15.56 -12.43
C ALA A 240 1.33 -16.34 -13.02
N GLN A 241 1.59 -17.35 -13.81
CA GLN A 241 0.56 -18.22 -14.39
C GLN A 241 -0.23 -18.96 -13.31
N ASN A 242 0.45 -19.54 -12.34
CA ASN A 242 -0.18 -20.24 -11.22
C ASN A 242 -1.02 -19.31 -10.34
N ARG A 243 -0.53 -18.09 -10.10
CA ARG A 243 -1.28 -17.05 -9.36
C ARG A 243 -2.55 -16.61 -10.11
N MET A 244 -2.46 -16.51 -11.44
CA MET A 244 -3.62 -16.17 -12.29
C MET A 244 -4.67 -17.28 -12.23
N SER A 245 -4.26 -18.54 -12.40
CA SER A 245 -5.15 -19.71 -12.28
C SER A 245 -5.82 -19.78 -10.91
N ALA A 246 -5.06 -19.56 -9.83
CA ALA A 246 -5.60 -19.54 -8.47
C ALA A 246 -6.67 -18.45 -8.26
N ARG A 247 -6.45 -17.24 -8.82
CA ARG A 247 -7.43 -16.15 -8.76
C ARG A 247 -8.69 -16.48 -9.56
N MET A 248 -8.54 -17.06 -10.77
CA MET A 248 -9.68 -17.48 -11.60
C MET A 248 -10.50 -18.53 -10.88
N MET A 249 -9.87 -19.55 -10.27
CA MET A 249 -10.58 -20.57 -9.50
C MET A 249 -11.34 -19.99 -8.29
N GLY A 250 -10.76 -18.99 -7.62
CA GLY A 250 -11.42 -18.34 -6.48
C GLY A 250 -12.60 -17.44 -6.87
N ILE A 251 -12.56 -16.82 -8.06
CA ILE A 251 -13.62 -15.92 -8.54
C ILE A 251 -14.73 -16.68 -9.28
N MET A 252 -14.42 -17.83 -9.88
CA MET A 252 -15.34 -18.58 -10.74
C MET A 252 -16.70 -18.92 -10.09
N PRO A 253 -16.76 -19.37 -8.81
CA PRO A 253 -18.06 -19.64 -8.18
C PRO A 253 -18.94 -18.39 -8.06
N LEU A 254 -18.32 -17.23 -7.83
CA LEU A 254 -19.04 -15.96 -7.72
C LEU A 254 -19.57 -15.51 -9.11
N VAL A 255 -18.78 -15.69 -10.16
CA VAL A 255 -19.19 -15.42 -11.55
C VAL A 255 -20.38 -16.32 -11.93
N VAL A 256 -20.30 -17.61 -11.59
CA VAL A 256 -21.38 -18.57 -11.84
C VAL A 256 -22.65 -18.17 -11.08
N ALA A 257 -22.52 -17.78 -9.80
CA ALA A 257 -23.67 -17.33 -9.01
C ALA A 257 -24.34 -16.08 -9.60
N VAL A 258 -23.54 -15.13 -10.09
CA VAL A 258 -24.07 -13.93 -10.77
C VAL A 258 -24.78 -14.29 -12.08
N ILE A 259 -24.20 -15.16 -12.89
CA ILE A 259 -24.84 -15.62 -14.15
C ILE A 259 -26.18 -16.29 -13.86
N TYR A 260 -26.24 -17.21 -12.89
CA TYR A 260 -27.49 -17.88 -12.49
C TYR A 260 -28.54 -16.90 -11.98
N TYR A 261 -28.14 -15.85 -11.26
CA TYR A 261 -29.05 -14.79 -10.83
C TYR A 261 -29.78 -14.10 -12.00
N PHE A 262 -29.13 -13.95 -13.15
CA PHE A 262 -29.75 -13.34 -14.33
C PHE A 262 -30.57 -14.35 -15.18
N ILE A 263 -30.23 -15.64 -15.13
CA ILE A 263 -30.91 -16.67 -15.93
C ILE A 263 -32.17 -17.15 -15.23
N GLU A 264 -32.07 -17.47 -13.94
CA GLU A 264 -33.19 -18.01 -13.13
C GLU A 264 -33.18 -17.38 -11.72
N PRO A 265 -33.74 -16.16 -11.58
CA PRO A 265 -33.76 -15.46 -10.31
C PRO A 265 -34.54 -16.21 -9.20
N ASP A 266 -35.53 -17.03 -9.57
CA ASP A 266 -36.34 -17.78 -8.63
C ASP A 266 -35.54 -18.86 -7.88
N TRP A 267 -34.60 -19.53 -8.56
CA TRP A 267 -33.71 -20.51 -7.94
C TRP A 267 -32.75 -19.86 -6.96
N VAL A 268 -32.22 -18.69 -7.31
CA VAL A 268 -31.31 -17.95 -6.43
C VAL A 268 -32.07 -17.41 -5.24
N SER A 269 -33.28 -16.90 -5.42
CA SER A 269 -34.14 -16.44 -4.32
C SER A 269 -34.49 -17.55 -3.36
N ALA A 270 -34.79 -18.78 -3.86
CA ALA A 270 -35.03 -19.96 -3.03
C ALA A 270 -33.81 -20.32 -2.18
N LEU A 271 -32.60 -20.19 -2.71
CA LEU A 271 -31.35 -20.45 -1.99
C LEU A 271 -31.15 -19.51 -0.78
N PHE A 272 -31.64 -18.26 -0.86
CA PHE A 272 -31.54 -17.27 0.21
C PHE A 272 -32.72 -17.32 1.19
N ASN A 273 -33.87 -17.82 0.78
CA ASN A 273 -35.11 -17.86 1.60
C ASN A 273 -35.32 -19.17 2.34
N ASP A 274 -34.73 -20.28 1.88
CA ASP A 274 -34.81 -21.57 2.53
C ASP A 274 -33.67 -21.79 3.54
N GLN A 275 -33.96 -22.36 4.69
CA GLN A 275 -33.00 -22.66 5.75
C GLN A 275 -31.91 -23.62 5.25
N TRP A 276 -32.27 -24.63 4.45
CA TRP A 276 -31.31 -25.55 3.84
C TRP A 276 -30.46 -24.89 2.78
N GLY A 277 -31.01 -23.96 2.01
CA GLY A 277 -30.29 -23.14 1.06
C GLY A 277 -29.17 -22.32 1.70
N LEU A 278 -29.48 -21.66 2.82
CA LEU A 278 -28.48 -20.86 3.57
C LEU A 278 -27.37 -21.74 4.14
N ILE A 279 -27.67 -22.92 4.64
CA ILE A 279 -26.65 -23.86 5.15
C ILE A 279 -25.72 -24.31 4.02
N LEU A 280 -26.27 -24.69 2.86
CA LEU A 280 -25.48 -25.09 1.69
C LEU A 280 -24.60 -23.95 1.18
N LEU A 281 -25.13 -22.72 1.15
CA LEU A 281 -24.38 -21.54 0.74
C LEU A 281 -23.23 -21.22 1.70
N ALA A 282 -23.46 -21.35 3.01
CA ALA A 282 -22.42 -21.18 4.03
C ALA A 282 -21.31 -22.24 3.91
N ILE A 283 -21.67 -23.50 3.65
CA ILE A 283 -20.70 -24.59 3.43
C ILE A 283 -19.91 -24.33 2.14
N ALA A 284 -20.57 -23.96 1.04
CA ALA A 284 -19.92 -23.68 -0.23
C ALA A 284 -18.95 -22.51 -0.13
N LEU A 285 -19.35 -21.42 0.56
CA LEU A 285 -18.49 -20.27 0.84
C LEU A 285 -17.29 -20.68 1.72
N GLY A 286 -17.52 -21.46 2.75
CA GLY A 286 -16.48 -21.97 3.64
C GLY A 286 -15.44 -22.82 2.89
N LEU A 287 -15.89 -23.73 2.03
CA LEU A 287 -15.03 -24.55 1.19
C LEU A 287 -14.26 -23.70 0.18
N ASN A 288 -14.87 -22.69 -0.41
CA ASN A 288 -14.23 -21.78 -1.35
C ASN A 288 -13.11 -20.98 -0.65
N VAL A 289 -13.40 -20.41 0.53
CA VAL A 289 -12.40 -19.68 1.32
C VAL A 289 -11.28 -20.61 1.76
N ALA A 290 -11.57 -21.80 2.22
CA ALA A 290 -10.57 -22.78 2.63
C ALA A 290 -9.67 -23.20 1.45
N GLY A 291 -10.26 -23.47 0.28
CA GLY A 291 -9.53 -23.77 -0.95
C GLY A 291 -8.64 -22.62 -1.39
N PHE A 292 -9.15 -21.38 -1.37
CA PHE A 292 -8.38 -20.18 -1.71
C PHE A 292 -7.19 -19.96 -0.76
N LEU A 293 -7.41 -20.12 0.56
CA LEU A 293 -6.34 -20.00 1.56
C LEU A 293 -5.28 -21.09 1.38
N TRP A 294 -5.70 -22.30 1.06
CA TRP A 294 -4.78 -23.41 0.81
C TRP A 294 -3.91 -23.16 -0.42
N ILE A 295 -4.51 -22.79 -1.54
CA ILE A 295 -3.78 -22.43 -2.77
C ILE A 295 -2.82 -21.26 -2.50
N ARG A 296 -3.28 -20.24 -1.79
CA ARG A 296 -2.44 -19.11 -1.38
C ARG A 296 -1.23 -19.56 -0.57
N LYS A 297 -1.41 -20.51 0.35
CA LYS A 297 -0.33 -21.05 1.17
C LYS A 297 0.70 -21.80 0.32
N ILE A 298 0.27 -22.63 -0.62
CA ILE A 298 1.16 -23.39 -1.52
C ILE A 298 1.97 -22.43 -2.40
N VAL A 299 1.31 -21.46 -3.03
CA VAL A 299 1.96 -20.48 -3.93
C VAL A 299 2.92 -19.53 -3.20
N THR A 300 2.75 -19.32 -1.89
CA THR A 300 3.62 -18.44 -1.09
C THR A 300 4.83 -19.17 -0.51
N PHE A 301 4.82 -20.50 -0.45
CA PHE A 301 5.94 -21.32 0.09
C PHE A 301 7.09 -21.54 -0.92
N GLU A 302 6.92 -21.15 -2.18
CA GLU A 302 7.95 -21.33 -3.23
C GLU A 302 8.91 -20.13 -3.39
N ILE A 303 8.93 -19.20 -2.43
CA ILE A 303 9.86 -18.06 -2.38
C ILE A 303 10.52 -18.03 -1.00
#